data_4cb66d63fe1969330a2e9c6aea472bdf
#
_entry.id   4cb66d63fe1969330a2e9c6aea472bdf
#
_cell.length_a   1.000
_cell.length_b   1.000
_cell.length_c   1.000
_cell.angle_alpha   90.00
_cell.angle_beta   90.00
_cell.angle_gamma   90.00
#
_symmetry.space_group_name_H-M   'P 1'
#
loop_
_entity.id
_entity.type
_entity.pdbx_description
1 polymer ?
#
loop_
_entity_poly.entity_id
_entity_poly.type
_entity_poly.pdbx_seq_one_letter_code
_entity_poly.pdbx_strand_id
1 'polypeptide(L)'
;AETIFNNLKLLGWKHQGFTKNFETMQPRYSFRIDLKQSLEDIEDHFSKTTKQRIAKSLKLDTEVTIGTKNDIKEFYHLMTLTENRKDFISYNEDYYETLYEIFNGNKHGKATLFLGKVHLIKTINALEKNLKTINNQISILPIDNLSKSAKAKLTELTKQKENITQEIEKYKEYKKEYGNDIPLSAHMIIEYGNKAWVLYAGNHNILSETYVNYNTYYEHIKYCKEKGIEIYDQFGTIGDLSKDNPRLGLHEFKKKFGGDYVEFLGE
;
A
#
# COMPACT_ATOMS: atom_id res chain seq x y z
N ALA A 1 21.11 4.56 22.90
CA ALA A 1 21.43 5.48 21.79
C ALA A 1 22.62 6.38 22.16
N GLU A 2 22.56 7.14 23.24
CA GLU A 2 23.58 8.11 23.64
C GLU A 2 24.96 7.48 23.88
N THR A 3 25.04 6.32 24.52
CA THR A 3 26.28 5.58 24.74
C THR A 3 26.94 5.17 23.42
N ILE A 4 26.16 4.69 22.44
CA ILE A 4 26.69 4.31 21.11
C ILE A 4 27.19 5.55 20.39
N PHE A 5 26.44 6.64 20.43
CA PHE A 5 26.82 7.92 19.82
C PHE A 5 28.15 8.44 20.37
N ASN A 6 28.33 8.42 21.70
CA ASN A 6 29.55 8.83 22.33
C ASN A 6 30.73 7.92 22.01
N ASN A 7 30.52 6.61 21.96
CA ASN A 7 31.55 5.64 21.57
C ASN A 7 32.00 5.86 20.11
N LEU A 8 31.08 6.10 19.19
CA LEU A 8 31.42 6.41 17.80
C LEU A 8 32.27 7.69 17.69
N LYS A 9 31.92 8.73 18.43
CA LYS A 9 32.73 9.97 18.50
C LYS A 9 34.16 9.70 19.03
N LEU A 10 34.30 8.90 20.07
CA LEU A 10 35.61 8.51 20.60
C LEU A 10 36.44 7.72 19.59
N LEU A 11 35.81 6.97 18.70
CA LEU A 11 36.46 6.26 17.59
C LEU A 11 36.77 7.15 16.37
N GLY A 12 36.52 8.46 16.47
CA GLY A 12 36.82 9.43 15.41
C GLY A 12 35.72 9.64 14.38
N TRP A 13 34.53 9.05 14.57
CA TRP A 13 33.40 9.28 13.67
C TRP A 13 32.88 10.72 13.82
N LYS A 14 32.56 11.34 12.69
CA LYS A 14 31.98 12.69 12.64
C LYS A 14 30.51 12.58 12.25
N HIS A 15 29.63 12.95 13.15
CA HIS A 15 28.20 12.98 12.88
C HIS A 15 27.85 14.17 11.99
N GLN A 16 27.07 13.93 10.92
CA GLN A 16 26.70 14.94 9.92
C GLN A 16 25.48 15.78 10.32
N GLY A 17 24.88 15.50 11.47
CA GLY A 17 23.69 16.19 11.96
C GLY A 17 22.44 15.30 12.02
N PHE A 18 21.39 15.87 12.59
CA PHE A 18 20.12 15.17 12.76
C PHE A 18 19.12 15.64 11.70
N THR A 19 19.06 14.89 10.60
CA THR A 19 18.07 15.12 9.53
C THR A 19 16.66 14.82 10.01
N LYS A 20 15.66 15.53 9.46
CA LYS A 20 14.24 15.35 9.81
C LYS A 20 13.39 14.82 8.65
N ASN A 21 13.90 14.89 7.46
CA ASN A 21 13.22 14.44 6.25
C ASN A 21 14.10 13.43 5.48
N PHE A 22 14.11 13.51 4.15
CA PHE A 22 14.91 12.64 3.29
C PHE A 22 16.13 13.38 2.73
N GLU A 23 16.86 14.08 3.62
CA GLU A 23 18.02 14.86 3.23
C GLU A 23 19.26 13.99 2.96
N THR A 24 19.27 12.75 3.45
CA THR A 24 20.36 11.78 3.29
C THR A 24 19.87 10.48 2.64
N MET A 25 20.82 9.63 2.22
CA MET A 25 20.48 8.34 1.59
C MET A 25 19.75 7.39 2.54
N GLN A 26 20.07 7.44 3.84
CA GLN A 26 19.40 6.63 4.87
C GLN A 26 18.39 7.50 5.60
N PRO A 27 17.07 7.20 5.47
CA PRO A 27 16.07 7.89 6.26
C PRO A 27 16.28 7.63 7.74
N ARG A 28 16.31 8.69 8.53
CA ARG A 28 16.52 8.60 9.98
C ARG A 28 15.32 7.99 10.71
N TYR A 29 14.16 8.05 10.14
CA TYR A 29 12.92 7.59 10.78
C TYR A 29 12.27 6.48 9.97
N SER A 30 11.70 5.50 10.67
CA SER A 30 10.94 4.42 10.07
C SER A 30 9.80 3.96 10.98
N PHE A 31 8.87 3.17 10.43
CA PHE A 31 7.91 2.38 11.19
C PHE A 31 8.26 0.90 11.08
N ARG A 32 8.34 0.21 12.21
CA ARG A 32 8.65 -1.22 12.30
C ARG A 32 7.52 -2.00 12.93
N ILE A 33 7.14 -3.10 12.31
CA ILE A 33 6.15 -4.03 12.83
C ILE A 33 6.89 -5.28 13.34
N ASP A 34 6.66 -5.65 14.60
CA ASP A 34 7.14 -6.90 15.18
C ASP A 34 6.24 -8.05 14.68
N LEU A 35 6.81 -8.91 13.83
CA LEU A 35 6.12 -10.05 13.23
C LEU A 35 6.15 -11.31 14.10
N LYS A 36 6.75 -11.28 15.29
CA LYS A 36 6.68 -12.41 16.24
C LYS A 36 5.28 -12.56 16.85
N GLN A 37 4.51 -11.49 16.87
CA GLN A 37 3.10 -11.49 17.29
C GLN A 37 2.24 -12.34 16.34
N SER A 38 1.03 -12.72 16.74
CA SER A 38 0.05 -13.33 15.84
C SER A 38 -0.38 -12.36 14.74
N LEU A 39 -0.90 -12.85 13.61
CA LEU A 39 -1.40 -11.98 12.56
C LEU A 39 -2.59 -11.15 13.07
N GLU A 40 -3.43 -11.72 13.91
CA GLU A 40 -4.58 -11.06 14.54
C GLU A 40 -4.13 -9.89 15.43
N ASP A 41 -3.11 -10.10 16.28
CA ASP A 41 -2.55 -9.03 17.12
C ASP A 41 -1.96 -7.90 16.27
N ILE A 42 -1.26 -8.23 15.18
CA ILE A 42 -0.73 -7.22 14.24
C ILE A 42 -1.88 -6.42 13.60
N GLU A 43 -2.92 -7.10 13.14
CA GLU A 43 -4.11 -6.47 12.55
C GLU A 43 -4.84 -5.59 13.56
N ASP A 44 -4.84 -5.94 14.83
CA ASP A 44 -5.48 -5.13 15.87
C ASP A 44 -4.82 -3.78 16.08
N HIS A 45 -3.54 -3.67 15.79
CA HIS A 45 -2.82 -2.40 15.78
C HIS A 45 -3.10 -1.55 14.53
N PHE A 46 -3.71 -2.10 13.47
CA PHE A 46 -4.10 -1.32 12.30
C PHE A 46 -5.18 -0.31 12.66
N SER A 47 -5.09 0.89 12.10
CA SER A 47 -6.18 1.85 12.22
C SER A 47 -7.48 1.27 11.65
N LYS A 48 -8.62 1.68 12.20
CA LYS A 48 -9.95 1.31 11.68
C LYS A 48 -10.06 1.55 10.16
N THR A 49 -9.53 2.67 9.69
CA THR A 49 -9.53 3.02 8.27
C THR A 49 -8.70 2.04 7.44
N THR A 50 -7.55 1.57 7.93
CA THR A 50 -6.71 0.58 7.25
C THR A 50 -7.45 -0.74 7.12
N LYS A 51 -8.03 -1.26 8.21
CA LYS A 51 -8.86 -2.49 8.20
C LYS A 51 -10.00 -2.39 7.16
N GLN A 52 -10.72 -1.27 7.13
CA GLN A 52 -11.80 -1.04 6.17
C GLN A 52 -11.32 -1.00 4.71
N ARG A 53 -10.18 -0.39 4.44
CA ARG A 53 -9.61 -0.28 3.10
C ARG A 53 -9.10 -1.61 2.58
N ILE A 54 -8.42 -2.39 3.40
CA ILE A 54 -8.00 -3.76 3.07
C ILE A 54 -9.24 -4.61 2.77
N ALA A 55 -10.26 -4.60 3.65
CA ALA A 55 -11.49 -5.36 3.44
C ALA A 55 -12.23 -4.93 2.16
N LYS A 56 -12.25 -3.64 1.81
CA LYS A 56 -12.82 -3.16 0.55
C LYS A 56 -12.02 -3.66 -0.65
N SER A 57 -10.69 -3.58 -0.60
CA SER A 57 -9.82 -4.06 -1.66
C SER A 57 -10.05 -5.55 -1.96
N LEU A 58 -10.09 -6.38 -0.93
CA LEU A 58 -10.38 -7.81 -1.06
C LEU A 58 -11.76 -8.08 -1.68
N LYS A 59 -12.77 -7.29 -1.35
CA LYS A 59 -14.13 -7.42 -1.94
C LYS A 59 -14.21 -7.04 -3.41
N LEU A 60 -13.26 -6.22 -3.89
CA LEU A 60 -13.18 -5.77 -5.29
C LEU A 60 -12.31 -6.69 -6.15
N ASP A 61 -12.02 -7.91 -5.68
CA ASP A 61 -11.19 -8.90 -6.40
C ASP A 61 -9.82 -8.34 -6.82
N THR A 62 -9.22 -7.51 -5.96
CA THR A 62 -7.84 -7.10 -6.18
C THR A 62 -6.91 -8.27 -5.90
N GLU A 63 -5.90 -8.42 -6.73
CA GLU A 63 -4.90 -9.47 -6.60
C GLU A 63 -3.54 -8.86 -6.27
N VAL A 64 -2.80 -9.52 -5.39
CA VAL A 64 -1.38 -9.21 -5.15
C VAL A 64 -0.58 -10.48 -5.41
N THR A 65 0.34 -10.40 -6.35
CA THR A 65 1.19 -11.51 -6.75
C THR A 65 2.66 -11.22 -6.46
N ILE A 66 3.45 -12.27 -6.30
CA ILE A 66 4.90 -12.16 -6.28
C ILE A 66 5.39 -12.20 -7.72
N GLY A 67 6.05 -11.13 -8.13
CA GLY A 67 6.63 -10.98 -9.45
C GLY A 67 8.00 -11.64 -9.59
N THR A 68 8.43 -11.70 -10.83
CA THR A 68 9.73 -12.22 -11.27
C THR A 68 10.59 -11.08 -11.83
N LYS A 69 11.80 -11.40 -12.30
CA LYS A 69 12.64 -10.44 -13.03
C LYS A 69 11.89 -9.81 -14.22
N ASN A 70 11.07 -10.58 -14.94
CA ASN A 70 10.34 -10.09 -16.11
C ASN A 70 9.32 -8.98 -15.78
N ASP A 71 8.94 -8.86 -14.52
CA ASP A 71 7.98 -7.88 -14.05
C ASP A 71 8.64 -6.57 -13.59
N ILE A 72 9.98 -6.47 -13.66
CA ILE A 72 10.72 -5.24 -13.28
C ILE A 72 10.32 -4.07 -14.17
N LYS A 73 10.05 -4.30 -15.43
CA LYS A 73 9.57 -3.27 -16.35
C LYS A 73 8.25 -2.64 -15.89
N GLU A 74 7.31 -3.46 -15.41
CA GLU A 74 6.04 -2.98 -14.87
C GLU A 74 6.24 -2.23 -13.56
N PHE A 75 7.09 -2.75 -12.68
CA PHE A 75 7.50 -2.08 -11.45
C PHE A 75 8.13 -0.71 -11.76
N TYR A 76 9.08 -0.63 -12.70
CA TYR A 76 9.72 0.61 -13.11
C TYR A 76 8.70 1.62 -13.66
N HIS A 77 7.76 1.16 -14.49
CA HIS A 77 6.66 2.01 -14.98
C HIS A 77 5.88 2.66 -13.81
N LEU A 78 5.50 1.88 -12.80
CA LEU A 78 4.78 2.41 -11.63
C LEU A 78 5.65 3.32 -10.75
N MET A 79 6.96 3.08 -10.68
CA MET A 79 7.91 3.98 -10.05
C MET A 79 7.96 5.33 -10.76
N THR A 80 8.05 5.34 -12.10
CA THR A 80 8.04 6.57 -12.92
C THR A 80 6.73 7.37 -12.73
N LEU A 81 5.57 6.70 -12.69
CA LEU A 81 4.30 7.36 -12.39
C LEU A 81 4.27 7.99 -11.00
N THR A 82 4.95 7.37 -10.04
CA THR A 82 5.05 7.88 -8.67
C THR A 82 6.02 9.06 -8.59
N GLU A 83 7.16 8.99 -9.28
CA GLU A 83 8.16 10.07 -9.42
C GLU A 83 7.52 11.35 -9.94
N ASN A 84 6.84 11.26 -11.08
CA ASN A 84 6.17 12.40 -11.71
C ASN A 84 5.17 13.12 -10.79
N ARG A 85 4.62 12.41 -9.80
CA ARG A 85 3.63 12.93 -8.86
C ARG A 85 4.23 13.46 -7.55
N LYS A 86 5.36 12.89 -7.11
CA LYS A 86 5.89 13.05 -5.74
C LYS A 86 7.18 13.85 -5.64
N ASP A 87 7.66 14.38 -6.75
CA ASP A 87 8.87 15.18 -6.82
C ASP A 87 10.07 14.48 -6.15
N PHE A 88 10.38 13.29 -6.61
CA PHE A 88 11.62 12.58 -6.31
C PHE A 88 12.16 11.96 -7.60
N ILE A 89 13.43 11.65 -7.64
CA ILE A 89 14.09 11.00 -8.78
C ILE A 89 14.16 9.51 -8.51
N SER A 90 13.54 8.69 -9.37
CA SER A 90 13.71 7.24 -9.36
C SER A 90 15.01 6.84 -10.07
N TYR A 91 15.49 5.64 -9.76
CA TYR A 91 16.56 5.04 -10.55
C TYR A 91 16.01 4.53 -11.87
N ASN A 92 16.90 4.22 -12.83
CA ASN A 92 16.52 3.62 -14.10
C ASN A 92 16.16 2.12 -13.96
N GLU A 93 15.59 1.54 -14.99
CA GLU A 93 15.17 0.14 -15.03
C GLU A 93 16.34 -0.81 -14.74
N ASP A 94 17.51 -0.59 -15.36
CA ASP A 94 18.73 -1.40 -15.20
C ASP A 94 19.19 -1.47 -13.73
N TYR A 95 19.04 -0.38 -12.99
CA TYR A 95 19.36 -0.37 -11.56
C TYR A 95 18.48 -1.35 -10.79
N TYR A 96 17.17 -1.35 -11.05
CA TYR A 96 16.23 -2.24 -10.35
C TYR A 96 16.43 -3.70 -10.76
N GLU A 97 16.75 -3.98 -12.02
CA GLU A 97 17.13 -5.31 -12.48
C GLU A 97 18.39 -5.81 -11.79
N THR A 98 19.45 -5.00 -11.77
CA THR A 98 20.70 -5.31 -11.12
C THR A 98 20.51 -5.56 -9.63
N LEU A 99 19.74 -4.70 -8.95
CA LEU A 99 19.42 -4.87 -7.53
C LEU A 99 18.71 -6.20 -7.27
N TYR A 100 17.69 -6.51 -8.07
CA TYR A 100 16.94 -7.76 -7.98
C TYR A 100 17.85 -8.98 -8.18
N GLU A 101 18.74 -8.95 -9.17
CA GLU A 101 19.68 -10.04 -9.46
C GLU A 101 20.71 -10.23 -8.35
N ILE A 102 21.31 -9.14 -7.85
CA ILE A 102 22.30 -9.21 -6.77
C ILE A 102 21.70 -9.87 -5.52
N PHE A 103 20.51 -9.45 -5.12
CA PHE A 103 19.89 -10.03 -3.92
C PHE A 103 19.42 -11.48 -4.14
N ASN A 104 18.91 -11.82 -5.32
CA ASN A 104 18.43 -13.17 -5.60
C ASN A 104 19.56 -14.14 -6.04
N GLY A 105 20.72 -13.61 -6.40
CA GLY A 105 21.92 -14.40 -6.73
C GLY A 105 22.80 -14.77 -5.54
N ASN A 106 22.53 -14.28 -4.34
CA ASN A 106 23.32 -14.56 -3.15
C ASN A 106 22.55 -15.35 -2.07
N LYS A 107 23.29 -15.88 -1.08
CA LYS A 107 22.70 -16.73 -0.02
C LYS A 107 22.18 -15.94 1.18
N HIS A 108 22.42 -14.65 1.27
CA HIS A 108 22.24 -13.89 2.50
C HIS A 108 21.07 -12.91 2.45
N GLY A 109 20.56 -12.60 1.26
CA GLY A 109 19.44 -11.69 1.08
C GLY A 109 18.53 -12.13 -0.05
N LYS A 110 17.39 -11.49 -0.14
CA LYS A 110 16.40 -11.71 -1.21
C LYS A 110 15.71 -10.41 -1.56
N ALA A 111 15.51 -10.15 -2.84
CA ALA A 111 14.58 -9.13 -3.33
C ALA A 111 13.27 -9.81 -3.74
N THR A 112 12.17 -9.39 -3.14
CA THR A 112 10.84 -9.88 -3.51
C THR A 112 10.03 -8.73 -4.07
N LEU A 113 9.51 -8.93 -5.29
CA LEU A 113 8.68 -7.97 -5.99
C LEU A 113 7.21 -8.34 -5.78
N PHE A 114 6.40 -7.39 -5.30
CA PHE A 114 4.96 -7.52 -5.16
C PHE A 114 4.26 -6.67 -6.19
N LEU A 115 3.28 -7.24 -6.88
CA LEU A 115 2.47 -6.57 -7.89
C LEU A 115 1.01 -6.64 -7.50
N GLY A 116 0.41 -5.47 -7.24
CA GLY A 116 -1.00 -5.33 -6.92
C GLY A 116 -1.79 -4.88 -8.14
N LYS A 117 -2.82 -5.65 -8.52
CA LYS A 117 -3.67 -5.42 -9.69
C LYS A 117 -5.14 -5.38 -9.32
N VAL A 118 -5.93 -4.75 -10.16
CA VAL A 118 -7.38 -4.87 -10.15
C VAL A 118 -7.86 -5.58 -11.40
N HIS A 119 -8.79 -6.53 -11.25
CA HIS A 119 -9.42 -7.25 -12.37
C HIS A 119 -10.77 -6.61 -12.69
N LEU A 120 -10.82 -5.72 -13.68
CA LEU A 120 -12.01 -4.89 -13.93
C LEU A 120 -13.24 -5.71 -14.33
N ILE A 121 -13.10 -6.81 -15.10
CA ILE A 121 -14.25 -7.66 -15.43
C ILE A 121 -14.86 -8.25 -14.17
N LYS A 122 -14.06 -8.80 -13.25
CA LYS A 122 -14.54 -9.35 -11.98
C LYS A 122 -15.22 -8.27 -11.12
N THR A 123 -14.58 -7.11 -11.02
CA THR A 123 -15.11 -5.97 -10.27
C THR A 123 -16.44 -5.48 -10.86
N ILE A 124 -16.54 -5.29 -12.18
CA ILE A 124 -17.77 -4.90 -12.87
C ILE A 124 -18.88 -5.93 -12.63
N ASN A 125 -18.59 -7.22 -12.80
CA ASN A 125 -19.56 -8.30 -12.58
C ASN A 125 -20.07 -8.33 -11.14
N ALA A 126 -19.19 -8.10 -10.15
CA ALA A 126 -19.58 -8.02 -8.74
C ALA A 126 -20.51 -6.81 -8.47
N LEU A 127 -20.21 -5.66 -9.05
CA LEU A 127 -21.04 -4.46 -8.94
C LEU A 127 -22.39 -4.63 -9.65
N GLU A 128 -22.41 -5.23 -10.85
CA GLU A 128 -23.66 -5.52 -11.59
C GLU A 128 -24.53 -6.50 -10.81
N LYS A 129 -23.95 -7.51 -10.16
CA LYS A 129 -24.69 -8.41 -9.26
C LYS A 129 -25.28 -7.67 -8.07
N ASN A 130 -24.52 -6.75 -7.46
CA ASN A 130 -25.02 -5.92 -6.36
C ASN A 130 -26.14 -4.98 -6.82
N LEU A 131 -25.97 -4.35 -7.99
CA LEU A 131 -26.99 -3.50 -8.61
C LEU A 131 -28.30 -4.25 -8.84
N LYS A 132 -28.24 -5.51 -9.32
CA LYS A 132 -29.40 -6.38 -9.47
C LYS A 132 -30.09 -6.65 -8.14
N THR A 133 -29.32 -6.88 -7.07
CA THR A 133 -29.88 -7.07 -5.71
C THR A 133 -30.59 -5.83 -5.23
N ILE A 134 -30.02 -4.63 -5.40
CA ILE A 134 -30.63 -3.37 -5.02
C ILE A 134 -31.92 -3.11 -5.83
N ASN A 135 -31.90 -3.36 -7.14
CA ASN A 135 -33.10 -3.22 -7.97
C ASN A 135 -34.22 -4.14 -7.48
N ASN A 136 -33.92 -5.39 -7.10
CA ASN A 136 -34.89 -6.32 -6.53
C ASN A 136 -35.45 -5.80 -5.19
N GLN A 137 -34.59 -5.23 -4.33
CA GLN A 137 -35.04 -4.64 -3.06
C GLN A 137 -35.95 -3.42 -3.27
N ILE A 138 -35.70 -2.61 -4.29
CA ILE A 138 -36.55 -1.50 -4.67
C ILE A 138 -37.91 -2.00 -5.19
N SER A 139 -37.90 -3.04 -6.05
CA SER A 139 -39.13 -3.56 -6.69
C SER A 139 -40.14 -4.20 -5.72
N ILE A 140 -39.69 -4.68 -4.56
CA ILE A 140 -40.56 -5.27 -3.53
C ILE A 140 -41.11 -4.23 -2.54
N LEU A 141 -40.66 -2.96 -2.62
CA LEU A 141 -41.22 -1.91 -1.79
C LEU A 141 -42.64 -1.53 -2.32
N PRO A 142 -43.63 -1.33 -1.46
CA PRO A 142 -44.97 -0.92 -1.89
C PRO A 142 -44.90 0.43 -2.62
N ILE A 143 -45.62 0.53 -3.75
CA ILE A 143 -45.63 1.75 -4.59
C ILE A 143 -46.54 2.82 -3.95
N ASP A 144 -47.62 2.40 -3.31
CA ASP A 144 -48.60 3.29 -2.72
C ASP A 144 -48.55 3.30 -1.18
N ASN A 145 -48.74 4.47 -0.59
CA ASN A 145 -48.80 4.68 0.88
C ASN A 145 -47.55 4.23 1.65
N LEU A 146 -46.39 4.59 1.14
CA LEU A 146 -45.14 4.33 1.82
C LEU A 146 -45.10 4.95 3.24
N SER A 147 -44.83 4.13 4.25
CA SER A 147 -44.49 4.60 5.58
C SER A 147 -43.25 5.49 5.57
N LYS A 148 -43.04 6.33 6.57
CA LYS A 148 -41.85 7.19 6.68
C LYS A 148 -40.55 6.36 6.59
N SER A 149 -40.54 5.19 7.23
CA SER A 149 -39.37 4.25 7.17
C SER A 149 -39.17 3.69 5.77
N ALA A 150 -40.22 3.30 5.05
CA ALA A 150 -40.14 2.78 3.69
C ALA A 150 -39.65 3.86 2.70
N LYS A 151 -40.08 5.13 2.87
CA LYS A 151 -39.58 6.27 2.09
C LYS A 151 -38.06 6.47 2.29
N ALA A 152 -37.62 6.47 3.55
CA ALA A 152 -36.19 6.60 3.87
C ALA A 152 -35.35 5.47 3.24
N LYS A 153 -35.83 4.22 3.32
CA LYS A 153 -35.21 3.06 2.71
C LYS A 153 -35.16 3.17 1.18
N LEU A 154 -36.24 3.61 0.55
CA LEU A 154 -36.28 3.83 -0.91
C LEU A 154 -35.25 4.89 -1.34
N THR A 155 -35.19 6.01 -0.63
CA THR A 155 -34.21 7.08 -0.90
C THR A 155 -32.77 6.56 -0.78
N GLU A 156 -32.48 5.78 0.26
CA GLU A 156 -31.17 5.18 0.47
C GLU A 156 -30.79 4.20 -0.67
N LEU A 157 -31.70 3.28 -1.01
CA LEU A 157 -31.49 2.31 -2.09
C LEU A 157 -31.33 2.98 -3.46
N THR A 158 -32.11 4.04 -3.73
CA THR A 158 -31.99 4.82 -4.98
C THR A 158 -30.60 5.47 -5.06
N LYS A 159 -30.13 6.09 -3.98
CA LYS A 159 -28.80 6.66 -3.92
C LYS A 159 -27.70 5.61 -4.10
N GLN A 160 -27.84 4.43 -3.50
CA GLN A 160 -26.91 3.33 -3.66
C GLN A 160 -26.87 2.84 -5.12
N LYS A 161 -28.04 2.71 -5.77
CA LYS A 161 -28.18 2.36 -7.18
C LYS A 161 -27.45 3.36 -8.08
N GLU A 162 -27.66 4.66 -7.90
CA GLU A 162 -27.02 5.71 -8.66
C GLU A 162 -25.49 5.65 -8.53
N ASN A 163 -24.98 5.52 -7.30
CA ASN A 163 -23.54 5.42 -7.03
C ASN A 163 -22.92 4.21 -7.72
N ILE A 164 -23.54 3.03 -7.59
CA ILE A 164 -23.03 1.80 -8.21
C ILE A 164 -23.08 1.88 -9.74
N THR A 165 -24.13 2.49 -10.31
CA THR A 165 -24.23 2.68 -11.77
C THR A 165 -23.09 3.57 -12.27
N GLN A 166 -22.80 4.68 -11.60
CA GLN A 166 -21.69 5.55 -11.94
C GLN A 166 -20.33 4.83 -11.81
N GLU A 167 -20.17 4.00 -10.77
CA GLU A 167 -18.94 3.22 -10.56
C GLU A 167 -18.75 2.17 -11.67
N ILE A 168 -19.80 1.50 -12.11
CA ILE A 168 -19.76 0.54 -13.22
C ILE A 168 -19.34 1.25 -14.53
N GLU A 169 -19.94 2.38 -14.87
CA GLU A 169 -19.58 3.12 -16.08
C GLU A 169 -18.12 3.60 -16.04
N LYS A 170 -17.68 4.13 -14.92
CA LYS A 170 -16.28 4.51 -14.68
C LYS A 170 -15.33 3.33 -14.92
N TYR A 171 -15.63 2.15 -14.38
CA TYR A 171 -14.77 0.97 -14.57
C TYR A 171 -14.80 0.44 -16.00
N LYS A 172 -15.92 0.57 -16.71
CA LYS A 172 -16.01 0.25 -18.14
C LYS A 172 -15.12 1.18 -18.99
N GLU A 173 -15.06 2.46 -18.66
CA GLU A 173 -14.16 3.43 -19.31
C GLU A 173 -12.69 3.07 -19.06
N TYR A 174 -12.28 2.83 -17.80
CA TYR A 174 -10.93 2.38 -17.49
C TYR A 174 -10.56 1.08 -18.18
N LYS A 175 -11.49 0.12 -18.25
CA LYS A 175 -11.27 -1.13 -18.98
C LYS A 175 -11.00 -0.88 -20.47
N LYS A 176 -11.69 0.07 -21.07
CA LYS A 176 -11.48 0.44 -22.49
C LYS A 176 -10.11 1.08 -22.71
N GLU A 177 -9.65 1.88 -21.76
CA GLU A 177 -8.38 2.63 -21.84
C GLU A 177 -7.16 1.78 -21.46
N TYR A 178 -7.24 1.01 -20.36
CA TYR A 178 -6.11 0.30 -19.76
C TYR A 178 -6.19 -1.23 -19.86
N GLY A 179 -7.28 -1.78 -20.39
CA GLY A 179 -7.50 -3.22 -20.42
C GLY A 179 -8.20 -3.76 -19.17
N ASN A 180 -8.18 -5.08 -19.00
CA ASN A 180 -8.87 -5.75 -17.91
C ASN A 180 -8.08 -5.77 -16.60
N ASP A 181 -6.78 -6.02 -16.68
CA ASP A 181 -5.89 -6.23 -15.55
C ASP A 181 -4.98 -5.02 -15.42
N ILE A 182 -5.32 -4.14 -14.47
CA ILE A 182 -4.60 -2.88 -14.32
C ILE A 182 -3.66 -2.96 -13.13
N PRO A 183 -2.33 -2.86 -13.35
CA PRO A 183 -1.36 -2.73 -12.28
C PRO A 183 -1.51 -1.39 -11.59
N LEU A 184 -1.70 -1.40 -10.28
CA LEU A 184 -1.90 -0.20 -9.49
C LEU A 184 -0.85 0.01 -8.40
N SER A 185 -0.13 -1.06 -8.05
CA SER A 185 0.86 -1.04 -6.98
C SER A 185 1.98 -2.02 -7.29
N ALA A 186 3.23 -1.59 -7.19
CA ALA A 186 4.39 -2.47 -7.31
C ALA A 186 5.43 -2.09 -6.28
N HIS A 187 5.79 -3.05 -5.42
CA HIS A 187 6.72 -2.81 -4.32
C HIS A 187 7.85 -3.82 -4.35
N MET A 188 9.06 -3.36 -4.09
CA MET A 188 10.22 -4.21 -3.89
C MET A 188 10.59 -4.21 -2.42
N ILE A 189 10.52 -5.36 -1.78
CA ILE A 189 11.02 -5.57 -0.44
C ILE A 189 12.38 -6.27 -0.51
N ILE A 190 13.27 -5.92 0.41
CA ILE A 190 14.56 -6.58 0.60
C ILE A 190 14.52 -7.33 1.91
N GLU A 191 14.87 -8.61 1.86
CA GLU A 191 14.96 -9.52 3.00
C GLU A 191 16.45 -9.75 3.31
N TYR A 192 16.85 -9.57 4.57
CA TYR A 192 18.19 -9.88 5.04
C TYR A 192 18.19 -10.25 6.51
N GLY A 193 18.74 -11.40 6.85
CA GLY A 193 18.67 -11.94 8.21
C GLY A 193 17.23 -12.16 8.63
N ASN A 194 16.83 -11.59 9.77
CA ASN A 194 15.48 -11.68 10.31
C ASN A 194 14.59 -10.46 10.00
N LYS A 195 14.98 -9.64 9.01
CA LYS A 195 14.29 -8.38 8.66
C LYS A 195 13.92 -8.31 7.19
N ALA A 196 12.83 -7.59 6.93
CA ALA A 196 12.46 -7.17 5.58
C ALA A 196 12.19 -5.66 5.55
N TRP A 197 12.59 -5.01 4.46
CA TRP A 197 12.40 -3.57 4.24
C TRP A 197 11.62 -3.32 2.96
N VAL A 198 10.64 -2.44 3.00
CA VAL A 198 9.97 -1.91 1.79
C VAL A 198 10.86 -0.86 1.17
N LEU A 199 11.81 -1.27 0.33
CA LEU A 199 12.82 -0.35 -0.18
C LEU A 199 12.25 0.60 -1.24
N TYR A 200 11.41 0.09 -2.15
CA TYR A 200 10.78 0.88 -3.21
C TYR A 200 9.30 0.55 -3.33
N ALA A 201 8.49 1.57 -3.61
CA ALA A 201 7.05 1.44 -3.77
C ALA A 201 6.54 2.39 -4.86
N GLY A 202 6.18 1.84 -6.01
CA GLY A 202 5.54 2.51 -7.13
C GLY A 202 4.03 2.31 -7.13
N ASN A 203 3.26 3.36 -7.43
CA ASN A 203 1.80 3.29 -7.43
C ASN A 203 1.19 4.14 -8.55
N HIS A 204 0.20 3.60 -9.21
CA HIS A 204 -0.69 4.38 -10.06
C HIS A 204 -1.74 5.08 -9.18
N ASN A 205 -2.17 6.29 -9.56
CA ASN A 205 -3.16 7.06 -8.79
C ASN A 205 -4.60 6.92 -9.31
N ILE A 206 -4.81 6.20 -10.42
CA ILE A 206 -6.14 5.86 -10.89
C ILE A 206 -6.76 4.80 -9.98
N LEU A 207 -8.06 4.70 -9.96
CA LEU A 207 -8.80 3.68 -9.19
C LEU A 207 -8.36 3.60 -7.72
N SER A 208 -7.99 4.73 -7.13
CA SER A 208 -7.50 4.81 -5.74
C SER A 208 -8.51 4.28 -4.71
N GLU A 209 -9.80 4.28 -5.04
CA GLU A 209 -10.89 3.72 -4.25
C GLU A 209 -10.87 2.19 -4.16
N THR A 210 -10.06 1.50 -4.98
CA THR A 210 -9.85 0.05 -4.89
C THR A 210 -8.89 -0.33 -3.76
N TYR A 211 -8.11 0.64 -3.27
CA TYR A 211 -7.16 0.48 -2.16
C TYR A 211 -6.14 -0.65 -2.35
N VAL A 212 -5.78 -1.01 -3.59
CA VAL A 212 -4.81 -2.07 -3.90
C VAL A 212 -3.50 -1.89 -3.12
N ASN A 213 -3.01 -0.65 -3.01
CA ASN A 213 -1.79 -0.36 -2.24
C ASN A 213 -1.89 -0.79 -0.77
N TYR A 214 -3.05 -0.67 -0.12
CA TYR A 214 -3.26 -1.16 1.25
C TYR A 214 -3.21 -2.68 1.32
N ASN A 215 -3.81 -3.35 0.32
CA ASN A 215 -3.75 -4.80 0.21
C ASN A 215 -2.31 -5.27 -0.05
N THR A 216 -1.54 -4.58 -0.90
CA THR A 216 -0.13 -4.91 -1.16
C THR A 216 0.71 -4.85 0.12
N TYR A 217 0.56 -3.80 0.95
CA TYR A 217 1.23 -3.74 2.26
C TYR A 217 0.79 -4.85 3.21
N TYR A 218 -0.47 -5.21 3.20
CA TYR A 218 -0.98 -6.32 4.01
C TYR A 218 -0.40 -7.66 3.56
N GLU A 219 -0.31 -7.91 2.25
CA GLU A 219 0.32 -9.11 1.71
C GLU A 219 1.83 -9.18 2.03
N HIS A 220 2.55 -8.04 2.10
CA HIS A 220 3.94 -8.04 2.60
C HIS A 220 4.01 -8.60 4.02
N ILE A 221 3.13 -8.13 4.91
CA ILE A 221 3.12 -8.53 6.32
C ILE A 221 2.86 -10.05 6.42
N LYS A 222 1.86 -10.55 5.69
CA LYS A 222 1.55 -11.99 5.67
C LYS A 222 2.73 -12.80 5.14
N TYR A 223 3.25 -12.41 3.98
CA TYR A 223 4.40 -13.07 3.37
C TYR A 223 5.61 -13.12 4.30
N CYS A 224 5.99 -11.98 4.88
CA CYS A 224 7.14 -11.90 5.79
C CYS A 224 6.94 -12.79 7.02
N LYS A 225 5.72 -12.82 7.57
CA LYS A 225 5.37 -13.69 8.70
C LYS A 225 5.47 -15.17 8.34
N GLU A 226 4.95 -15.58 7.18
CA GLU A 226 5.04 -16.97 6.67
C GLU A 226 6.49 -17.41 6.42
N LYS A 227 7.38 -16.46 6.05
CA LYS A 227 8.82 -16.69 5.89
C LYS A 227 9.62 -16.71 7.19
N GLY A 228 8.99 -16.45 8.33
CA GLY A 228 9.69 -16.39 9.62
C GLY A 228 10.51 -15.12 9.82
N ILE A 229 10.26 -14.08 9.04
CA ILE A 229 10.83 -12.76 9.26
C ILE A 229 10.26 -12.20 10.57
N GLU A 230 11.12 -11.66 11.42
CA GLU A 230 10.72 -11.14 12.73
C GLU A 230 10.37 -9.66 12.71
N ILE A 231 10.98 -8.90 11.82
CA ILE A 231 10.81 -7.44 11.74
C ILE A 231 10.47 -7.03 10.32
N TYR A 232 9.31 -6.41 10.15
CA TYR A 232 8.94 -5.74 8.91
C TYR A 232 9.12 -4.24 9.06
N ASP A 233 10.08 -3.67 8.34
CA ASP A 233 10.41 -2.26 8.33
C ASP A 233 9.75 -1.60 7.11
N GLN A 234 8.82 -0.68 7.36
CA GLN A 234 8.15 0.05 6.29
C GLN A 234 9.08 1.06 5.58
N PHE A 235 10.36 1.11 6.03
CA PHE A 235 11.39 2.02 5.54
C PHE A 235 11.00 3.49 5.65
N GLY A 236 11.88 4.38 5.25
CA GLY A 236 11.86 5.81 5.39
C GLY A 236 10.54 6.54 5.62
N THR A 237 10.50 7.31 6.69
CA THR A 237 9.49 8.33 6.96
C THR A 237 10.15 9.62 7.45
N ILE A 238 9.36 10.60 7.82
CA ILE A 238 9.83 11.93 8.22
C ILE A 238 9.77 12.10 9.75
N GLY A 239 10.65 12.97 10.28
CA GLY A 239 10.61 13.44 11.66
C GLY A 239 10.01 14.85 11.81
N ASP A 240 9.90 15.62 10.73
CA ASP A 240 9.17 16.88 10.71
C ASP A 240 7.70 16.64 10.40
N LEU A 241 6.86 16.67 11.45
CA LEU A 241 5.43 16.41 11.38
C LEU A 241 4.58 17.69 11.25
N SER A 242 5.18 18.80 10.81
CA SER A 242 4.45 20.03 10.53
C SER A 242 3.39 19.82 9.43
N LYS A 243 2.28 20.55 9.52
CA LYS A 243 1.11 20.35 8.63
C LYS A 243 1.41 20.70 7.18
N ASP A 244 2.36 21.54 6.92
CA ASP A 244 2.84 21.99 5.62
C ASP A 244 3.90 21.08 4.99
N ASN A 245 4.39 20.06 5.73
CA ASN A 245 5.33 19.10 5.18
C ASN A 245 4.68 18.25 4.07
N PRO A 246 5.16 18.32 2.82
CA PRO A 246 4.55 17.60 1.69
C PRO A 246 4.59 16.07 1.84
N ARG A 247 5.44 15.56 2.74
CA ARG A 247 5.61 14.12 3.02
C ARG A 247 4.83 13.63 4.25
N LEU A 248 4.06 14.52 4.91
CA LEU A 248 3.23 14.14 6.07
C LEU A 248 2.25 13.01 5.72
N GLY A 249 1.69 13.02 4.50
CA GLY A 249 0.81 11.96 4.03
C GLY A 249 1.47 10.56 3.99
N LEU A 250 2.77 10.48 3.69
CA LEU A 250 3.52 9.22 3.73
C LEU A 250 3.69 8.72 5.17
N HIS A 251 4.02 9.62 6.10
CA HIS A 251 4.11 9.30 7.52
C HIS A 251 2.79 8.77 8.07
N GLU A 252 1.70 9.50 7.83
CA GLU A 252 0.35 9.10 8.27
C GLU A 252 -0.11 7.78 7.64
N PHE A 253 0.27 7.49 6.39
CA PHE A 253 -0.02 6.21 5.75
C PHE A 253 0.67 5.06 6.48
N LYS A 254 1.98 5.14 6.71
CA LYS A 254 2.78 4.09 7.37
C LYS A 254 2.36 3.88 8.82
N LYS A 255 2.12 4.96 9.57
CA LYS A 255 1.63 4.95 10.95
C LYS A 255 0.33 4.14 11.10
N LYS A 256 -0.56 4.19 10.11
CA LYS A 256 -1.86 3.50 10.15
C LYS A 256 -1.77 1.98 10.12
N PHE A 257 -0.62 1.41 9.79
CA PHE A 257 -0.35 -0.02 9.90
C PHE A 257 0.17 -0.44 11.29
N GLY A 258 0.25 0.49 12.25
CA GLY A 258 0.43 0.16 13.68
C GLY A 258 1.83 -0.26 14.09
N GLY A 259 2.87 0.06 13.33
CA GLY A 259 4.25 -0.22 13.72
C GLY A 259 4.82 0.80 14.70
N ASP A 260 5.90 0.42 15.38
CA ASP A 260 6.67 1.31 16.23
C ASP A 260 7.41 2.36 15.40
N TYR A 261 7.27 3.62 15.80
CA TYR A 261 8.03 4.71 15.20
C TYR A 261 9.45 4.71 15.78
N VAL A 262 10.43 4.39 14.94
CA VAL A 262 11.83 4.27 15.32
C VAL A 262 12.67 5.39 14.72
N GLU A 263 13.66 5.83 15.49
CA GLU A 263 14.62 6.84 15.12
C GLU A 263 16.03 6.25 15.15
N PHE A 264 16.77 6.41 14.06
CA PHE A 264 18.17 6.02 13.98
C PHE A 264 19.09 7.14 14.46
N LEU A 265 20.32 6.80 14.76
CA LEU A 265 21.33 7.78 15.23
C LEU A 265 21.65 8.87 14.20
N GLY A 266 21.30 8.65 12.94
CA GLY A 266 21.68 9.52 11.82
C GLY A 266 23.03 9.12 11.21
N GLU A 267 23.54 9.95 10.35
CA GLU A 267 24.80 9.77 9.63
C GLU A 267 25.92 10.66 10.17
#